data_5ba5558e3c6dff498e6f32ffb6e3e842
#
_entry.id   5ba5558e3c6dff498e6f32ffb6e3e842
#
_cell.length_a   1.000
_cell.length_b   1.000
_cell.length_c   1.000
_cell.angle_alpha   90.00
_cell.angle_beta   90.00
_cell.angle_gamma   90.00
#
_symmetry.space_group_name_H-M   'P 1'
#
loop_
_entity.id
_entity.type
_entity.pdbx_description
1 polymer ?
#
loop_
_entity_poly.entity_id
_entity_poly.type
_entity_poly.pdbx_seq_one_letter_code
_entity_poly.pdbx_strand_id
1 'polypeptide(L)'
;MTQDKTLGTTLYGRVIDGTLTAPIERGAVVFEGETIAWVGEIDALPYPYRQAEYRQVDLPGRSIMPGLIDGHTHISFGEARSEEELALYTPVEYRTLKAAMNAKKVLQSGVTSAFDAATTYNIAANLRDAINVGMFPGPRFAVCGRQLTTHQGLEDSFPNEMQFPPGQAAVLVRTHDEIIEAIRLQAKDRVDCIKISGSSDNLITPDALEISAMTNEELVVVAREARRLGLMSATHARSRDSVLGAAKAGFDLIFHASYIDDECIDICLKNDIMITPTLTFLVNLLNAMPEGAGVSALDAFKREVDAAQEGLAKAHKAGIPMICGTESGWSPVPYGSWHAYEMEIFVDLLGFTPLEAINSATLTATKCLKAFGKKVGKLEAGRYADILVVNGNPVEDITVLQKKSLFDYVFKGGEAVDLTPQPPVQQYYFEKHKIFLNGRFRYDESLGRGVLGK
;
A
#
# COMPACT_ATOMS: atom_id res chain seq x y z
N MET A 1 5.36 35.02 -26.31
CA MET A 1 4.76 35.29 -24.99
C MET A 1 5.65 34.59 -23.98
N THR A 2 6.45 35.35 -23.25
CA THR A 2 7.24 34.88 -22.12
C THR A 2 6.23 34.45 -21.05
N GLN A 3 6.11 33.14 -20.80
CA GLN A 3 5.46 32.67 -19.59
C GLN A 3 6.24 33.26 -18.42
N ASP A 4 5.63 34.13 -17.63
CA ASP A 4 6.17 34.55 -16.34
C ASP A 4 6.39 33.28 -15.51
N LYS A 5 7.68 32.91 -15.42
CA LYS A 5 8.09 31.70 -14.72
C LYS A 5 8.01 32.02 -13.23
N THR A 6 6.93 31.59 -12.56
CA THR A 6 6.82 31.72 -11.11
C THR A 6 7.98 30.95 -10.46
N LEU A 7 8.56 31.50 -9.40
CA LEU A 7 9.65 30.87 -8.64
C LEU A 7 9.17 29.62 -7.90
N GLY A 8 7.89 29.63 -7.47
CA GLY A 8 7.30 28.52 -6.71
C GLY A 8 5.81 28.75 -6.47
N THR A 9 5.26 27.99 -5.52
CA THR A 9 3.85 28.07 -5.10
C THR A 9 3.79 28.16 -3.58
N THR A 10 2.93 29.05 -3.08
CA THR A 10 2.55 29.17 -1.67
C THR A 10 1.10 28.76 -1.52
N LEU A 11 0.86 27.72 -0.73
CA LEU A 11 -0.47 27.23 -0.36
C LEU A 11 -0.81 27.72 1.04
N TYR A 12 -2.00 28.28 1.23
CA TYR A 12 -2.51 28.75 2.53
C TYR A 12 -3.70 27.93 2.98
N GLY A 13 -3.65 27.34 4.17
CA GLY A 13 -4.73 26.49 4.69
C GLY A 13 -4.36 25.87 6.03
N ARG A 14 -5.17 24.91 6.50
CA ARG A 14 -4.78 24.06 7.63
C ARG A 14 -3.64 23.15 7.18
N VAL A 15 -2.56 23.09 7.96
CA VAL A 15 -1.42 22.21 7.65
C VAL A 15 -1.38 21.04 8.64
N ILE A 16 -1.41 19.82 8.10
CA ILE A 16 -1.19 18.56 8.81
C ILE A 16 0.15 18.03 8.29
N ASP A 17 1.21 18.12 9.07
CA ASP A 17 2.57 17.90 8.58
C ASP A 17 2.97 16.43 8.40
N GLY A 18 2.08 15.48 8.77
CA GLY A 18 2.32 14.04 8.72
C GLY A 18 2.89 13.47 10.02
N THR A 19 3.21 14.31 11.01
CA THR A 19 3.61 13.89 12.37
C THR A 19 2.38 13.75 13.28
N LEU A 20 2.62 13.46 14.57
CA LEU A 20 1.58 13.44 15.61
C LEU A 20 1.35 14.81 16.25
N THR A 21 1.95 15.89 15.73
CA THR A 21 1.72 17.25 16.22
C THR A 21 0.36 17.76 15.78
N ALA A 22 -0.24 18.62 16.61
CA ALA A 22 -1.52 19.23 16.27
C ALA A 22 -1.42 20.01 14.94
N PRO A 23 -2.48 20.03 14.12
CA PRO A 23 -2.51 20.79 12.88
C PRO A 23 -2.27 22.29 13.10
N ILE A 24 -1.60 22.93 12.16
CA ILE A 24 -1.47 24.40 12.11
C ILE A 24 -2.71 24.94 11.41
N GLU A 25 -3.67 25.47 12.16
CA GLU A 25 -4.98 25.91 11.62
C GLU A 25 -4.86 27.04 10.60
N ARG A 26 -3.90 27.96 10.79
CA ARG A 26 -3.56 29.05 9.86
C ARG A 26 -2.14 28.87 9.37
N GLY A 27 -1.92 27.83 8.56
CA GLY A 27 -0.63 27.46 8.06
C GLY A 27 -0.40 27.84 6.60
N ALA A 28 0.87 27.73 6.19
CA ALA A 28 1.26 27.80 4.80
C ALA A 28 2.35 26.77 4.48
N VAL A 29 2.33 26.31 3.23
CA VAL A 29 3.35 25.42 2.65
C VAL A 29 3.86 26.08 1.39
N VAL A 30 5.18 26.23 1.28
CA VAL A 30 5.85 26.79 0.09
C VAL A 30 6.68 25.71 -0.55
N PHE A 31 6.61 25.59 -1.88
CA PHE A 31 7.49 24.71 -2.63
C PHE A 31 8.03 25.39 -3.89
N GLU A 32 9.25 25.01 -4.24
CA GLU A 32 10.01 25.47 -5.40
C GLU A 32 10.48 24.26 -6.19
N GLY A 33 10.07 24.17 -7.46
CA GLY A 33 10.31 22.96 -8.26
C GLY A 33 9.80 21.72 -7.53
N GLU A 34 10.66 20.72 -7.33
CA GLU A 34 10.30 19.45 -6.72
C GLU A 34 10.27 19.44 -5.19
N THR A 35 10.71 20.51 -4.51
CA THR A 35 10.97 20.47 -3.07
C THR A 35 10.20 21.51 -2.28
N ILE A 36 9.83 21.13 -1.06
CA ILE A 36 9.27 22.05 -0.06
C ILE A 36 10.37 23.00 0.39
N ALA A 37 10.11 24.31 0.30
CA ALA A 37 11.01 25.35 0.73
C ALA A 37 10.72 25.80 2.17
N TRP A 38 9.43 25.83 2.58
CA TRP A 38 9.04 26.28 3.90
C TRP A 38 7.66 25.74 4.31
N VAL A 39 7.48 25.51 5.63
CA VAL A 39 6.21 25.10 6.25
C VAL A 39 6.08 25.79 7.61
N GLY A 40 4.93 26.32 7.95
CA GLY A 40 4.68 26.91 9.26
C GLY A 40 3.41 27.75 9.34
N GLU A 41 3.29 28.55 10.39
CA GLU A 41 2.18 29.49 10.57
C GLU A 41 2.26 30.64 9.59
N ILE A 42 1.13 31.10 9.06
CA ILE A 42 1.05 32.21 8.09
C ILE A 42 1.77 33.45 8.61
N ASP A 43 1.63 33.78 9.91
CA ASP A 43 2.20 34.98 10.49
C ASP A 43 3.73 34.96 10.50
N ALA A 44 4.33 33.75 10.52
CA ALA A 44 5.78 33.53 10.43
C ALA A 44 6.31 33.34 8.99
N LEU A 45 5.42 33.36 7.98
CA LEU A 45 5.84 33.16 6.57
C LEU A 45 6.83 34.26 6.14
N PRO A 46 8.03 33.92 5.64
CA PRO A 46 9.00 34.88 5.15
C PRO A 46 8.47 35.74 4.01
N TYR A 47 8.82 37.03 4.03
CA TYR A 47 8.34 38.03 3.06
C TYR A 47 8.49 37.64 1.59
N PRO A 48 9.63 37.06 1.14
CA PRO A 48 9.79 36.70 -0.27
C PRO A 48 8.69 35.77 -0.79
N TYR A 49 8.20 34.83 0.03
CA TYR A 49 7.17 33.85 -0.35
C TYR A 49 5.74 34.43 -0.46
N ARG A 50 5.56 35.68 -0.07
CA ARG A 50 4.28 36.42 -0.18
C ARG A 50 4.19 37.25 -1.47
N GLN A 51 5.26 37.26 -2.28
CA GLN A 51 5.37 38.13 -3.46
C GLN A 51 4.72 37.48 -4.69
N ALA A 52 4.41 38.27 -5.71
CA ALA A 52 3.79 37.86 -6.95
C ALA A 52 4.62 36.88 -7.79
N GLU A 53 5.91 36.79 -7.53
CA GLU A 53 6.82 35.80 -8.10
C GLU A 53 6.50 34.36 -7.65
N TYR A 54 5.71 34.20 -6.56
CA TYR A 54 5.15 32.93 -6.14
C TYR A 54 3.65 32.88 -6.46
N ARG A 55 3.20 31.76 -7.01
CA ARG A 55 1.77 31.52 -7.18
C ARG A 55 1.11 31.42 -5.80
N GLN A 56 0.26 32.35 -5.47
CA GLN A 56 -0.47 32.38 -4.19
C GLN A 56 -1.78 31.59 -4.36
N VAL A 57 -2.02 30.58 -3.52
CA VAL A 57 -3.22 29.75 -3.54
C VAL A 57 -3.86 29.75 -2.16
N ASP A 58 -4.98 30.46 -2.03
CA ASP A 58 -5.75 30.52 -0.79
C ASP A 58 -6.76 29.35 -0.73
N LEU A 59 -6.75 28.60 0.35
CA LEU A 59 -7.46 27.33 0.53
C LEU A 59 -8.30 27.32 1.82
N PRO A 60 -9.27 28.24 1.95
CA PRO A 60 -10.09 28.32 3.16
C PRO A 60 -10.87 27.03 3.39
N GLY A 61 -10.80 26.48 4.63
CA GLY A 61 -11.47 25.24 5.01
C GLY A 61 -10.84 23.97 4.46
N ARG A 62 -9.68 24.07 3.78
CA ARG A 62 -8.93 22.92 3.25
C ARG A 62 -7.80 22.52 4.19
N SER A 63 -7.46 21.23 4.12
CA SER A 63 -6.26 20.70 4.76
C SER A 63 -5.18 20.41 3.73
N ILE A 64 -3.97 20.84 4.03
CA ILE A 64 -2.75 20.60 3.24
C ILE A 64 -1.94 19.55 4.02
N MET A 65 -1.68 18.40 3.41
CA MET A 65 -1.01 17.31 4.06
C MET A 65 -0.04 16.61 3.10
N PRO A 66 0.89 15.77 3.59
CA PRO A 66 1.71 14.96 2.71
C PRO A 66 0.83 14.08 1.81
N GLY A 67 1.28 13.81 0.60
CA GLY A 67 0.68 12.77 -0.20
C GLY A 67 0.70 11.43 0.54
N LEU A 68 -0.35 10.67 0.38
CA LEU A 68 -0.52 9.37 1.04
C LEU A 68 0.51 8.35 0.55
N ILE A 69 0.83 7.41 1.42
CA ILE A 69 1.68 6.27 1.13
C ILE A 69 0.87 5.00 1.37
N ASP A 70 0.73 4.17 0.34
CA ASP A 70 0.16 2.84 0.47
C ASP A 70 1.28 1.80 0.64
N GLY A 71 1.33 1.19 1.81
CA GLY A 71 2.39 0.24 2.20
C GLY A 71 2.19 -1.18 1.67
N HIS A 72 1.12 -1.46 0.91
CA HIS A 72 0.85 -2.78 0.37
C HIS A 72 -0.04 -2.72 -0.88
N THR A 73 0.58 -2.70 -2.05
CA THR A 73 -0.12 -2.76 -3.33
C THR A 73 0.43 -3.90 -4.20
N HIS A 74 -0.30 -4.26 -5.24
CA HIS A 74 0.06 -5.25 -6.25
C HIS A 74 -0.20 -4.68 -7.65
N ILE A 75 0.63 -3.73 -8.09
CA ILE A 75 0.35 -2.92 -9.29
C ILE A 75 0.18 -3.72 -10.57
N SER A 76 0.73 -4.93 -10.62
CA SER A 76 0.66 -5.82 -11.78
C SER A 76 -0.52 -6.79 -11.79
N PHE A 77 -1.30 -6.90 -10.70
CA PHE A 77 -2.40 -7.88 -10.62
C PHE A 77 -3.61 -7.48 -11.47
N GLY A 78 -3.76 -6.18 -11.74
CA GLY A 78 -4.69 -5.70 -12.75
C GLY A 78 -6.17 -5.87 -12.39
N GLU A 79 -6.52 -5.84 -11.11
CA GLU A 79 -7.88 -6.06 -10.61
C GLU A 79 -8.39 -7.46 -10.99
N ALA A 80 -7.49 -8.47 -10.94
CA ALA A 80 -7.83 -9.84 -11.27
C ALA A 80 -8.95 -10.38 -10.35
N ARG A 81 -9.83 -11.19 -10.93
CA ARG A 81 -11.00 -11.76 -10.25
C ARG A 81 -10.75 -13.19 -9.77
N SER A 82 -9.67 -13.80 -10.23
CA SER A 82 -9.24 -15.14 -9.84
C SER A 82 -7.75 -15.35 -10.10
N GLU A 83 -7.20 -16.38 -9.48
CA GLU A 83 -5.82 -16.83 -9.71
C GLU A 83 -5.55 -17.22 -11.17
N GLU A 84 -6.52 -17.83 -11.85
CA GLU A 84 -6.39 -18.21 -13.25
C GLU A 84 -6.33 -16.99 -14.15
N GLU A 85 -7.13 -15.95 -13.86
CA GLU A 85 -7.05 -14.69 -14.61
C GLU A 85 -5.68 -14.04 -14.44
N LEU A 86 -5.17 -14.06 -13.19
CA LEU A 86 -3.85 -13.55 -12.87
C LEU A 86 -2.74 -14.38 -13.53
N ALA A 87 -2.73 -15.69 -13.34
CA ALA A 87 -1.58 -16.53 -13.66
C ALA A 87 -1.55 -17.05 -15.10
N LEU A 88 -2.73 -17.29 -15.70
CA LEU A 88 -2.84 -18.05 -16.95
C LEU A 88 -3.37 -17.24 -18.12
N TYR A 89 -4.39 -16.40 -17.89
CA TYR A 89 -5.16 -15.84 -19.01
C TYR A 89 -4.74 -14.45 -19.46
N THR A 90 -4.03 -13.69 -18.64
CA THR A 90 -3.64 -12.32 -18.99
C THR A 90 -2.21 -12.27 -19.50
N PRO A 91 -1.98 -11.95 -20.81
CA PRO A 91 -0.63 -11.81 -21.35
C PRO A 91 0.19 -10.75 -20.65
N VAL A 92 1.50 -10.97 -20.52
CA VAL A 92 2.41 -10.06 -19.78
C VAL A 92 2.44 -8.66 -20.41
N GLU A 93 2.38 -8.54 -21.72
CA GLU A 93 2.38 -7.25 -22.42
C GLU A 93 1.14 -6.42 -22.09
N TYR A 94 -0.05 -7.05 -22.11
CA TYR A 94 -1.30 -6.40 -21.74
C TYR A 94 -1.29 -5.98 -20.26
N ARG A 95 -0.82 -6.86 -19.38
CA ARG A 95 -0.69 -6.62 -17.94
C ARG A 95 0.22 -5.44 -17.65
N THR A 96 1.36 -5.33 -18.36
CA THR A 96 2.29 -4.22 -18.23
C THR A 96 1.65 -2.89 -18.59
N LEU A 97 0.94 -2.84 -19.73
CA LEU A 97 0.21 -1.63 -20.15
C LEU A 97 -0.88 -1.26 -19.15
N LYS A 98 -1.62 -2.25 -18.64
CA LYS A 98 -2.65 -2.05 -17.63
C LYS A 98 -2.06 -1.55 -16.30
N ALA A 99 -0.89 -2.03 -15.90
CA ALA A 99 -0.18 -1.57 -14.71
C ALA A 99 0.17 -0.07 -14.78
N ALA A 100 0.60 0.42 -15.95
CA ALA A 100 0.86 1.84 -16.16
C ALA A 100 -0.41 2.71 -16.02
N MET A 101 -1.55 2.23 -16.55
CA MET A 101 -2.85 2.91 -16.35
C MET A 101 -3.28 2.89 -14.88
N ASN A 102 -3.11 1.77 -14.19
CA ASN A 102 -3.46 1.63 -12.79
C ASN A 102 -2.61 2.52 -11.89
N ALA A 103 -1.31 2.68 -12.19
CA ALA A 103 -0.44 3.61 -11.47
C ALA A 103 -0.97 5.05 -11.50
N LYS A 104 -1.54 5.50 -12.63
CA LYS A 104 -2.21 6.82 -12.71
C LYS A 104 -3.43 6.89 -11.78
N LYS A 105 -4.27 5.82 -11.72
CA LYS A 105 -5.43 5.78 -10.79
C LYS A 105 -5.00 5.88 -9.33
N VAL A 106 -3.92 5.17 -8.96
CA VAL A 106 -3.35 5.22 -7.61
C VAL A 106 -2.89 6.64 -7.28
N LEU A 107 -2.14 7.28 -8.17
CA LEU A 107 -1.70 8.67 -7.98
C LEU A 107 -2.87 9.65 -7.85
N GLN A 108 -3.92 9.50 -8.66
CA GLN A 108 -5.14 10.32 -8.60
C GLN A 108 -5.95 10.16 -7.31
N SER A 109 -5.72 9.09 -6.53
CA SER A 109 -6.34 8.90 -5.22
C SER A 109 -5.55 9.54 -4.06
N GLY A 110 -4.59 10.42 -4.37
CA GLY A 110 -3.77 11.10 -3.37
C GLY A 110 -2.56 10.30 -2.89
N VAL A 111 -2.36 9.08 -3.40
CA VAL A 111 -1.22 8.21 -3.08
C VAL A 111 -0.03 8.61 -3.95
N THR A 112 0.90 9.35 -3.40
CA THR A 112 2.10 9.83 -4.13
C THR A 112 3.27 8.87 -4.04
N SER A 113 3.24 7.94 -3.08
CA SER A 113 4.22 6.86 -2.94
C SER A 113 3.52 5.55 -2.60
N ALA A 114 4.07 4.41 -3.04
CA ALA A 114 3.51 3.11 -2.74
C ALA A 114 4.61 2.04 -2.63
N PHE A 115 4.32 0.99 -1.88
CA PHE A 115 5.10 -0.22 -1.77
C PHE A 115 4.40 -1.35 -2.53
N ASP A 116 5.01 -1.83 -3.61
CA ASP A 116 4.52 -2.97 -4.37
C ASP A 116 5.04 -4.26 -3.75
N ALA A 117 4.14 -4.99 -3.07
CA ALA A 117 4.52 -6.10 -2.20
C ALA A 117 4.80 -7.41 -2.94
N ALA A 118 4.22 -7.60 -4.12
CA ALA A 118 4.55 -8.69 -5.03
C ALA A 118 4.09 -8.37 -6.45
N THR A 119 4.88 -8.78 -7.43
CA THR A 119 4.61 -8.53 -8.85
C THR A 119 4.54 -9.82 -9.64
N THR A 120 3.83 -9.78 -10.76
CA THR A 120 3.93 -10.82 -11.78
C THR A 120 5.10 -10.48 -12.72
N TYR A 121 5.90 -11.45 -13.09
CA TYR A 121 7.12 -11.22 -13.86
C TYR A 121 8.03 -10.17 -13.17
N ASN A 122 8.55 -9.18 -13.92
CA ASN A 122 9.32 -8.05 -13.39
C ASN A 122 8.62 -6.71 -13.70
N ILE A 123 7.27 -6.70 -13.67
CA ILE A 123 6.49 -5.54 -14.12
C ILE A 123 6.69 -4.35 -13.20
N ALA A 124 6.63 -4.54 -11.87
CA ALA A 124 6.71 -3.42 -10.92
C ALA A 124 8.04 -2.66 -10.99
N ALA A 125 9.17 -3.38 -11.09
CA ALA A 125 10.49 -2.74 -11.20
C ALA A 125 10.63 -1.95 -12.51
N ASN A 126 10.16 -2.51 -13.64
CA ASN A 126 10.19 -1.81 -14.91
C ASN A 126 9.24 -0.60 -14.94
N LEU A 127 8.05 -0.73 -14.33
CA LEU A 127 7.11 0.39 -14.21
C LEU A 127 7.65 1.51 -13.32
N ARG A 128 8.24 1.16 -12.16
CA ARG A 128 8.95 2.14 -11.31
C ARG A 128 9.98 2.93 -12.12
N ASP A 129 10.83 2.23 -12.85
CA ASP A 129 11.88 2.86 -13.63
C ASP A 129 11.30 3.75 -14.76
N ALA A 130 10.22 3.31 -15.43
CA ALA A 130 9.51 4.09 -16.45
C ALA A 130 8.86 5.36 -15.86
N ILE A 131 8.27 5.28 -14.66
CA ILE A 131 7.72 6.44 -13.95
C ILE A 131 8.84 7.41 -13.54
N ASN A 132 9.97 6.89 -13.05
CA ASN A 132 11.10 7.72 -12.61
C ASN A 132 11.75 8.51 -13.75
N VAL A 133 11.70 8.02 -14.98
CA VAL A 133 12.17 8.76 -16.16
C VAL A 133 11.08 9.57 -16.87
N GLY A 134 9.88 9.64 -16.27
CA GLY A 134 8.78 10.48 -16.77
C GLY A 134 8.00 9.89 -17.95
N MET A 135 8.13 8.59 -18.26
CA MET A 135 7.36 7.96 -19.36
C MET A 135 5.87 7.89 -19.03
N PHE A 136 5.52 7.66 -17.77
CA PHE A 136 4.14 7.52 -17.31
C PHE A 136 3.93 8.24 -15.97
N PRO A 137 2.74 8.81 -15.72
CA PRO A 137 2.37 9.30 -14.40
C PRO A 137 2.10 8.12 -13.46
N GLY A 138 2.54 8.24 -12.21
CA GLY A 138 2.33 7.24 -11.17
C GLY A 138 2.98 7.64 -9.86
N PRO A 139 2.72 6.92 -8.76
CA PRO A 139 3.41 7.10 -7.47
C PRO A 139 4.92 6.83 -7.59
N ARG A 140 5.67 7.23 -6.57
CA ARG A 140 7.03 6.72 -6.35
C ARG A 140 6.90 5.31 -5.78
N PHE A 141 7.49 4.32 -6.42
CA PHE A 141 7.41 2.94 -5.96
C PHE A 141 8.69 2.47 -5.27
N ALA A 142 8.54 1.82 -4.10
CA ALA A 142 9.44 0.78 -3.66
C ALA A 142 8.83 -0.57 -4.05
N VAL A 143 9.64 -1.50 -4.55
CA VAL A 143 9.12 -2.71 -5.19
C VAL A 143 9.76 -3.98 -4.63
N CYS A 144 8.92 -5.00 -4.41
CA CYS A 144 9.36 -6.38 -4.34
C CYS A 144 9.40 -7.00 -5.74
N GLY A 145 10.08 -8.12 -5.86
CA GLY A 145 9.94 -9.01 -7.00
C GLY A 145 8.72 -9.93 -6.86
N ARG A 146 8.77 -11.07 -7.54
CA ARG A 146 7.83 -12.16 -7.31
C ARG A 146 8.08 -12.72 -5.90
N GLN A 147 7.03 -12.92 -5.11
CA GLN A 147 7.22 -13.45 -3.77
C GLN A 147 7.77 -14.88 -3.81
N LEU A 148 8.60 -15.27 -2.85
CA LEU A 148 9.06 -16.65 -2.74
C LEU A 148 8.02 -17.45 -1.98
N THR A 149 7.60 -18.59 -2.51
CA THR A 149 6.62 -19.48 -1.89
C THR A 149 7.12 -20.94 -1.90
N THR A 150 6.61 -21.73 -0.99
CA THR A 150 6.77 -23.17 -0.96
C THR A 150 5.47 -23.86 -1.35
N HIS A 151 5.47 -25.19 -1.48
CA HIS A 151 4.21 -25.93 -1.62
C HIS A 151 3.29 -25.65 -0.43
N GLN A 152 2.00 -25.45 -0.70
CA GLN A 152 0.96 -25.00 0.24
C GLN A 152 1.12 -23.55 0.75
N GLY A 153 2.11 -22.81 0.29
CA GLY A 153 2.20 -21.37 0.54
C GLY A 153 1.22 -20.57 -0.31
N LEU A 154 1.05 -19.29 -0.01
CA LEU A 154 0.26 -18.37 -0.84
C LEU A 154 0.76 -18.41 -2.28
N GLU A 155 -0.16 -18.39 -3.26
CA GLU A 155 0.09 -18.48 -4.70
C GLU A 155 0.39 -19.92 -5.22
N ASP A 156 0.48 -20.94 -4.38
CA ASP A 156 0.56 -22.34 -4.82
C ASP A 156 -0.84 -22.97 -4.88
N SER A 157 -1.71 -22.40 -5.73
CA SER A 157 -3.14 -22.71 -5.81
C SER A 157 -3.51 -23.72 -6.91
N PHE A 158 -2.57 -24.12 -7.74
CA PHE A 158 -2.81 -25.03 -8.86
C PHE A 158 -2.54 -26.50 -8.48
N PRO A 159 -3.23 -27.47 -9.12
CA PRO A 159 -2.99 -28.88 -8.89
C PRO A 159 -1.53 -29.31 -9.17
N ASN A 160 -1.03 -30.29 -8.43
CA ASN A 160 0.36 -30.78 -8.56
C ASN A 160 0.71 -31.29 -9.96
N GLU A 161 -0.29 -31.68 -10.75
CA GLU A 161 -0.12 -32.11 -12.15
C GLU A 161 0.18 -30.97 -13.10
N MET A 162 -0.07 -29.73 -12.67
CA MET A 162 0.25 -28.53 -13.45
C MET A 162 1.65 -28.04 -13.12
N GLN A 163 2.40 -27.64 -14.15
CA GLN A 163 3.62 -26.88 -13.93
C GLN A 163 3.26 -25.51 -13.31
N PHE A 164 4.02 -25.09 -12.30
CA PHE A 164 3.82 -23.80 -11.66
C PHE A 164 3.81 -22.67 -12.72
N PRO A 165 2.72 -21.89 -12.84
CA PRO A 165 2.54 -20.96 -13.95
C PRO A 165 3.59 -19.84 -13.96
N PRO A 166 4.19 -19.50 -15.09
CA PRO A 166 5.17 -18.40 -15.18
C PRO A 166 4.55 -17.04 -14.92
N GLY A 167 3.23 -16.90 -15.10
CA GLY A 167 2.46 -15.68 -14.86
C GLY A 167 2.09 -15.45 -13.40
N GLN A 168 2.36 -16.42 -12.51
CA GLN A 168 2.06 -16.32 -11.09
C GLN A 168 2.91 -15.23 -10.41
N ALA A 169 2.37 -14.61 -9.36
CA ALA A 169 3.07 -13.56 -8.60
C ALA A 169 4.16 -14.12 -7.66
N ALA A 170 4.44 -15.41 -7.75
CA ALA A 170 5.40 -16.11 -6.92
C ALA A 170 6.46 -16.87 -7.71
N VAL A 171 7.53 -17.24 -7.01
CA VAL A 171 8.54 -18.23 -7.42
C VAL A 171 8.47 -19.36 -6.42
N LEU A 172 8.19 -20.58 -6.93
CA LEU A 172 8.20 -21.78 -6.09
C LEU A 172 9.64 -22.17 -5.77
N VAL A 173 9.98 -22.26 -4.49
CA VAL A 173 11.30 -22.66 -3.98
C VAL A 173 11.17 -23.89 -3.09
N ARG A 174 12.13 -24.80 -3.12
CA ARG A 174 12.10 -26.11 -2.44
C ARG A 174 13.33 -26.37 -1.59
N THR A 175 14.39 -25.59 -1.80
CA THR A 175 15.68 -25.76 -1.12
C THR A 175 16.27 -24.42 -0.74
N HIS A 176 17.18 -24.41 0.22
CA HIS A 176 17.92 -23.20 0.59
C HIS A 176 18.70 -22.59 -0.58
N ASP A 177 19.24 -23.44 -1.47
CA ASP A 177 20.00 -22.96 -2.65
C ASP A 177 19.07 -22.27 -3.65
N GLU A 178 17.86 -22.81 -3.90
CA GLU A 178 16.84 -22.17 -4.73
C GLU A 178 16.37 -20.83 -4.13
N ILE A 179 16.20 -20.74 -2.81
CA ILE A 179 15.90 -19.48 -2.11
C ILE A 179 17.00 -18.45 -2.37
N ILE A 180 18.26 -18.82 -2.16
CA ILE A 180 19.42 -17.93 -2.36
C ILE A 180 19.52 -17.48 -3.81
N GLU A 181 19.36 -18.38 -4.78
CA GLU A 181 19.38 -18.07 -6.20
C GLU A 181 18.27 -17.08 -6.57
N ALA A 182 17.04 -17.36 -6.16
CA ALA A 182 15.89 -16.49 -6.43
C ALA A 182 16.08 -15.07 -5.85
N ILE A 183 16.60 -14.94 -4.63
CA ILE A 183 16.94 -13.65 -4.03
C ILE A 183 17.99 -12.90 -4.85
N ARG A 184 19.04 -13.58 -5.30
CA ARG A 184 20.12 -12.96 -6.10
C ARG A 184 19.62 -12.51 -7.48
N LEU A 185 18.72 -13.27 -8.11
CA LEU A 185 18.08 -12.88 -9.36
C LEU A 185 17.22 -11.62 -9.18
N GLN A 186 16.41 -11.55 -8.12
CA GLN A 186 15.63 -10.35 -7.81
C GLN A 186 16.51 -9.14 -7.46
N ALA A 187 17.61 -9.35 -6.74
CA ALA A 187 18.61 -8.30 -6.50
C ALA A 187 19.20 -7.76 -7.80
N LYS A 188 19.47 -8.63 -8.78
CA LYS A 188 19.91 -8.24 -10.13
C LYS A 188 18.84 -7.43 -10.86
N ASP A 189 17.56 -7.72 -10.63
CA ASP A 189 16.42 -6.96 -11.16
C ASP A 189 16.18 -5.64 -10.42
N ARG A 190 17.03 -5.33 -9.42
CA ARG A 190 17.03 -4.07 -8.66
C ARG A 190 15.74 -3.85 -7.86
N VAL A 191 15.23 -4.92 -7.23
CA VAL A 191 14.14 -4.78 -6.26
C VAL A 191 14.63 -4.10 -4.98
N ASP A 192 13.71 -3.49 -4.22
CA ASP A 192 14.00 -2.82 -2.95
C ASP A 192 13.85 -3.77 -1.75
N CYS A 193 13.05 -4.83 -1.92
CA CYS A 193 12.70 -5.75 -0.85
C CYS A 193 12.49 -7.18 -1.40
N ILE A 194 12.83 -8.18 -0.60
CA ILE A 194 12.47 -9.58 -0.84
C ILE A 194 11.20 -9.91 -0.08
N LYS A 195 10.16 -10.31 -0.79
CA LYS A 195 8.88 -10.75 -0.22
C LYS A 195 8.78 -12.28 -0.25
N ILE A 196 8.24 -12.86 0.82
CA ILE A 196 7.94 -14.30 0.90
C ILE A 196 6.50 -14.55 1.35
N SER A 197 6.04 -15.80 1.16
CA SER A 197 4.82 -16.36 1.74
C SER A 197 5.20 -17.18 2.97
N GLY A 198 5.16 -16.56 4.15
CA GLY A 198 5.45 -17.25 5.42
C GLY A 198 4.30 -18.13 5.89
N SER A 199 3.06 -17.83 5.49
CA SER A 199 1.88 -18.66 5.73
C SER A 199 1.10 -18.89 4.44
N SER A 200 0.13 -19.80 4.48
CA SER A 200 -0.91 -19.93 3.46
C SER A 200 -2.01 -18.87 3.66
N ASP A 201 -3.11 -19.01 2.94
CA ASP A 201 -4.28 -18.13 3.00
C ASP A 201 -5.56 -18.96 2.97
N ASN A 202 -6.65 -18.45 3.57
CA ASN A 202 -7.99 -19.04 3.53
C ASN A 202 -8.57 -19.18 2.11
N LEU A 203 -8.05 -18.40 1.16
CA LEU A 203 -8.46 -18.50 -0.25
C LEU A 203 -7.97 -19.80 -0.90
N ILE A 204 -6.92 -20.42 -0.36
CA ILE A 204 -6.34 -21.67 -0.89
C ILE A 204 -6.98 -22.88 -0.22
N THR A 205 -7.05 -22.87 1.11
CA THR A 205 -7.73 -23.92 1.90
C THR A 205 -8.35 -23.30 3.16
N PRO A 206 -9.62 -23.57 3.49
CA PRO A 206 -10.32 -22.90 4.60
C PRO A 206 -9.69 -23.04 5.99
N ASP A 207 -8.81 -24.02 6.19
CA ASP A 207 -8.13 -24.28 7.48
C ASP A 207 -6.61 -23.99 7.40
N ALA A 208 -6.11 -23.41 6.31
CA ALA A 208 -4.67 -23.24 6.07
C ALA A 208 -4.07 -21.98 6.71
N LEU A 209 -4.87 -21.08 7.27
CA LEU A 209 -4.39 -19.85 7.92
C LEU A 209 -3.45 -20.11 9.08
N GLU A 210 -3.60 -21.24 9.75
CA GLU A 210 -2.80 -21.56 10.95
C GLU A 210 -1.49 -22.25 10.60
N ILE A 211 -1.22 -22.51 9.32
CA ILE A 211 -0.05 -23.25 8.86
C ILE A 211 1.06 -22.30 8.43
N SER A 212 2.24 -22.47 9.00
CA SER A 212 3.47 -21.86 8.49
C SER A 212 3.89 -22.58 7.20
N ALA A 213 3.98 -21.86 6.09
CA ALA A 213 4.34 -22.43 4.81
C ALA A 213 5.85 -22.66 4.68
N MET A 214 6.66 -21.87 5.40
CA MET A 214 8.12 -21.98 5.46
C MET A 214 8.58 -22.39 6.84
N THR A 215 9.65 -23.17 6.90
CA THR A 215 10.33 -23.52 8.15
C THR A 215 11.11 -22.34 8.73
N ASN A 216 11.42 -22.38 10.02
CA ASN A 216 12.24 -21.34 10.66
C ASN A 216 13.62 -21.20 10.02
N GLU A 217 14.21 -22.30 9.56
CA GLU A 217 15.51 -22.35 8.88
C GLU A 217 15.45 -21.63 7.54
N GLU A 218 14.39 -21.83 6.75
CA GLU A 218 14.15 -21.12 5.48
C GLU A 218 13.97 -19.62 5.70
N LEU A 219 13.18 -19.21 6.72
CA LEU A 219 13.01 -17.82 7.09
C LEU A 219 14.36 -17.15 7.43
N VAL A 220 15.22 -17.83 8.19
CA VAL A 220 16.57 -17.34 8.52
C VAL A 220 17.44 -17.19 7.27
N VAL A 221 17.37 -18.14 6.31
CA VAL A 221 18.10 -18.04 5.04
C VAL A 221 17.68 -16.81 4.26
N VAL A 222 16.36 -16.55 4.15
CA VAL A 222 15.83 -15.38 3.46
C VAL A 222 16.31 -14.08 4.10
N ALA A 223 16.08 -13.91 5.40
CA ALA A 223 16.44 -12.69 6.12
C ALA A 223 17.96 -12.39 6.05
N ARG A 224 18.78 -13.43 6.19
CA ARG A 224 20.26 -13.33 6.10
C ARG A 224 20.70 -12.90 4.71
N GLU A 225 20.20 -13.55 3.65
CA GLU A 225 20.64 -13.27 2.28
C GLU A 225 20.14 -11.91 1.79
N ALA A 226 18.88 -11.52 2.10
CA ALA A 226 18.36 -10.19 1.81
C ALA A 226 19.23 -9.10 2.49
N ARG A 227 19.49 -9.23 3.79
CA ARG A 227 20.33 -8.29 4.56
C ARG A 227 21.76 -8.19 4.00
N ARG A 228 22.36 -9.34 3.60
CA ARG A 228 23.69 -9.38 2.99
C ARG A 228 23.76 -8.55 1.71
N LEU A 229 22.66 -8.49 0.94
CA LEU A 229 22.53 -7.72 -0.30
C LEU A 229 22.05 -6.28 -0.07
N GLY A 230 21.81 -5.88 1.18
CA GLY A 230 21.31 -4.54 1.51
C GLY A 230 19.83 -4.35 1.22
N LEU A 231 19.09 -5.44 0.95
CA LEU A 231 17.65 -5.43 0.70
C LEU A 231 16.86 -5.54 2.00
N MET A 232 15.63 -5.03 1.99
CA MET A 232 14.65 -5.34 3.03
C MET A 232 14.12 -6.76 2.84
N SER A 233 13.58 -7.31 3.93
CA SER A 233 12.84 -8.57 3.91
C SER A 233 11.42 -8.37 4.43
N ALA A 234 10.43 -8.89 3.70
CA ALA A 234 9.02 -8.80 4.06
C ALA A 234 8.33 -10.17 3.91
N THR A 235 7.29 -10.42 4.69
CA THR A 235 6.55 -11.67 4.62
C THR A 235 5.04 -11.45 4.68
N HIS A 236 4.30 -12.20 3.85
CA HIS A 236 2.92 -12.52 4.14
C HIS A 236 2.91 -13.51 5.31
N ALA A 237 2.30 -13.17 6.42
CA ALA A 237 2.22 -14.01 7.60
C ALA A 237 0.93 -13.73 8.36
N ARG A 238 -0.02 -14.66 8.29
CA ARG A 238 -1.31 -14.57 8.99
C ARG A 238 -1.28 -15.41 10.27
N SER A 239 -0.76 -16.64 10.20
CA SER A 239 -0.69 -17.53 11.36
C SER A 239 0.25 -17.02 12.45
N ARG A 240 -0.07 -17.33 13.69
CA ARG A 240 0.77 -17.00 14.86
C ARG A 240 2.22 -17.47 14.66
N ASP A 241 2.40 -18.70 14.22
CA ASP A 241 3.75 -19.30 14.10
C ASP A 241 4.55 -18.70 12.95
N SER A 242 3.90 -18.29 11.83
CA SER A 242 4.58 -17.59 10.75
C SER A 242 5.01 -16.18 11.16
N VAL A 243 4.18 -15.46 11.94
CA VAL A 243 4.54 -14.15 12.50
C VAL A 243 5.72 -14.28 13.45
N LEU A 244 5.66 -15.25 14.39
CA LEU A 244 6.74 -15.48 15.35
C LEU A 244 8.05 -15.91 14.69
N GLY A 245 7.96 -16.80 13.70
CA GLY A 245 9.12 -17.26 12.94
C GLY A 245 9.81 -16.12 12.19
N ALA A 246 9.05 -15.30 11.48
CA ALA A 246 9.55 -14.12 10.78
C ALA A 246 10.15 -13.09 11.75
N ALA A 247 9.50 -12.85 12.89
CA ALA A 247 9.99 -11.94 13.90
C ALA A 247 11.33 -12.43 14.50
N LYS A 248 11.46 -13.72 14.80
CA LYS A 248 12.69 -14.32 15.30
C LYS A 248 13.80 -14.34 14.25
N ALA A 249 13.48 -14.52 12.97
CA ALA A 249 14.44 -14.46 11.86
C ALA A 249 14.94 -13.03 11.57
N GLY A 250 14.23 -12.00 12.08
CA GLY A 250 14.59 -10.59 11.93
C GLY A 250 14.21 -10.03 10.57
N PHE A 251 13.00 -10.32 10.11
CA PHE A 251 12.38 -9.64 8.98
C PHE A 251 12.14 -8.16 9.30
N ASP A 252 12.14 -7.30 8.28
CA ASP A 252 11.91 -5.86 8.47
C ASP A 252 10.41 -5.52 8.51
N LEU A 253 9.56 -6.29 7.79
CA LEU A 253 8.14 -6.01 7.61
C LEU A 253 7.31 -7.29 7.59
N ILE A 254 6.22 -7.30 8.34
CA ILE A 254 5.23 -8.37 8.35
C ILE A 254 3.90 -7.82 7.83
N PHE A 255 3.35 -8.45 6.79
CA PHE A 255 2.02 -8.15 6.29
C PHE A 255 0.98 -9.00 7.00
N HIS A 256 -0.18 -8.40 7.26
CA HIS A 256 -1.35 -8.94 7.92
C HIS A 256 -1.17 -9.15 9.43
N ALA A 257 -0.36 -10.10 9.85
CA ALA A 257 -0.17 -10.47 11.26
C ALA A 257 -1.49 -10.78 11.98
N SER A 258 -2.46 -11.41 11.29
CA SER A 258 -3.86 -11.56 11.76
C SER A 258 -3.97 -12.26 13.12
N TYR A 259 -3.12 -13.26 13.40
CA TYR A 259 -3.13 -14.02 14.66
C TYR A 259 -1.91 -13.68 15.53
N ILE A 260 -1.53 -12.42 15.57
CA ILE A 260 -0.43 -11.94 16.44
C ILE A 260 -0.82 -12.06 17.92
N ASP A 261 0.07 -12.62 18.74
CA ASP A 261 -0.08 -12.71 20.20
C ASP A 261 0.98 -11.88 20.96
N ASP A 262 0.91 -11.92 22.30
CA ASP A 262 1.80 -11.14 23.14
C ASP A 262 3.28 -11.52 22.95
N GLU A 263 3.62 -12.83 22.71
CA GLU A 263 5.00 -13.24 22.42
C GLU A 263 5.48 -12.66 21.09
N CYS A 264 4.62 -12.69 20.07
CA CYS A 264 4.91 -12.08 18.78
C CYS A 264 5.16 -10.57 18.91
N ILE A 265 4.31 -9.86 19.66
CA ILE A 265 4.43 -8.42 19.92
C ILE A 265 5.78 -8.10 20.57
N ASP A 266 6.16 -8.83 21.63
CA ASP A 266 7.42 -8.62 22.33
C ASP A 266 8.64 -8.79 21.41
N ILE A 267 8.63 -9.83 20.56
CA ILE A 267 9.74 -10.06 19.62
C ILE A 267 9.75 -9.03 18.49
N CYS A 268 8.60 -8.61 17.99
CA CYS A 268 8.49 -7.56 16.98
C CYS A 268 9.06 -6.23 17.51
N LEU A 269 8.70 -5.83 18.74
CA LEU A 269 9.24 -4.64 19.37
C LEU A 269 10.77 -4.73 19.58
N LYS A 270 11.25 -5.87 20.05
CA LYS A 270 12.68 -6.11 20.28
C LYS A 270 13.51 -5.98 19.01
N ASN A 271 12.95 -6.39 17.87
CA ASN A 271 13.63 -6.42 16.58
C ASN A 271 13.25 -5.24 15.64
N ASP A 272 12.51 -4.24 16.14
CA ASP A 272 12.05 -3.04 15.39
C ASP A 272 11.30 -3.41 14.09
N ILE A 273 10.41 -4.40 14.17
CA ILE A 273 9.65 -4.90 13.03
C ILE A 273 8.41 -4.04 12.79
N MET A 274 8.15 -3.71 11.54
CA MET A 274 6.94 -3.03 11.09
C MET A 274 5.84 -4.01 10.75
N ILE A 275 4.58 -3.60 10.91
CA ILE A 275 3.41 -4.38 10.48
C ILE A 275 2.55 -3.55 9.52
N THR A 276 2.09 -4.18 8.45
CA THR A 276 1.07 -3.63 7.54
C THR A 276 -0.15 -4.55 7.57
N PRO A 277 -1.22 -4.20 8.30
CA PRO A 277 -2.37 -5.06 8.56
C PRO A 277 -3.18 -5.47 7.31
N THR A 278 -3.42 -4.54 6.38
CA THR A 278 -4.21 -4.77 5.16
C THR A 278 -5.62 -5.33 5.41
N LEU A 279 -6.29 -4.80 6.41
CA LEU A 279 -7.65 -5.24 6.78
C LEU A 279 -8.70 -4.85 5.74
N THR A 280 -8.44 -3.83 4.90
CA THR A 280 -9.34 -3.41 3.82
C THR A 280 -9.78 -4.57 2.94
N PHE A 281 -8.87 -5.46 2.58
CA PHE A 281 -9.18 -6.62 1.74
C PHE A 281 -10.17 -7.57 2.44
N LEU A 282 -9.90 -7.94 3.69
CA LEU A 282 -10.75 -8.85 4.47
C LEU A 282 -12.14 -8.25 4.76
N VAL A 283 -12.18 -6.97 5.15
CA VAL A 283 -13.45 -6.26 5.42
C VAL A 283 -14.29 -6.17 4.14
N ASN A 284 -13.68 -5.89 3.00
CA ASN A 284 -14.39 -5.87 1.72
C ASN A 284 -14.92 -7.25 1.33
N LEU A 285 -14.14 -8.32 1.55
CA LEU A 285 -14.62 -9.69 1.32
C LEU A 285 -15.84 -10.01 2.18
N LEU A 286 -15.81 -9.69 3.48
CA LEU A 286 -16.92 -9.92 4.39
C LEU A 286 -18.18 -9.13 3.95
N ASN A 287 -18.00 -7.86 3.56
CA ASN A 287 -19.10 -7.01 3.13
C ASN A 287 -19.73 -7.46 1.79
N ALA A 288 -18.99 -8.19 0.98
CA ALA A 288 -19.40 -8.61 -0.35
C ALA A 288 -20.00 -10.02 -0.41
N MET A 289 -19.72 -10.85 0.57
CA MET A 289 -20.25 -12.22 0.56
C MET A 289 -21.76 -12.19 0.78
N PRO A 290 -22.57 -12.75 -0.17
CA PRO A 290 -24.01 -12.81 0.01
C PRO A 290 -24.34 -13.71 1.22
N GLU A 291 -25.44 -13.37 1.94
CA GLU A 291 -26.02 -14.26 2.93
C GLU A 291 -26.25 -15.64 2.29
N GLY A 292 -25.60 -16.69 2.83
CA GLY A 292 -25.65 -18.04 2.27
C GLY A 292 -24.50 -18.45 1.36
N ALA A 293 -23.48 -17.60 1.12
CA ALA A 293 -22.19 -18.07 0.63
C ALA A 293 -21.63 -19.07 1.64
N GLY A 294 -21.06 -20.19 1.14
CA GLY A 294 -20.67 -21.35 1.96
C GLY A 294 -20.15 -20.98 3.35
N VAL A 295 -20.88 -21.40 4.36
CA VAL A 295 -20.77 -20.99 5.78
C VAL A 295 -19.32 -21.08 6.30
N SER A 296 -18.53 -22.04 5.82
CA SER A 296 -17.16 -22.26 6.27
C SER A 296 -16.17 -21.15 5.89
N ALA A 297 -16.26 -20.59 4.67
CA ALA A 297 -15.34 -19.53 4.22
C ALA A 297 -15.66 -18.19 4.90
N LEU A 298 -16.96 -17.84 5.00
CA LEU A 298 -17.40 -16.63 5.69
C LEU A 298 -17.00 -16.65 7.17
N ASP A 299 -17.21 -17.78 7.84
CA ASP A 299 -16.85 -17.95 9.25
C ASP A 299 -15.33 -17.88 9.45
N ALA A 300 -14.52 -18.40 8.51
CA ALA A 300 -13.06 -18.30 8.57
C ALA A 300 -12.60 -16.85 8.47
N PHE A 301 -13.09 -16.08 7.48
CA PHE A 301 -12.74 -14.65 7.35
C PHE A 301 -13.21 -13.83 8.54
N LYS A 302 -14.39 -14.13 9.09
CA LYS A 302 -14.89 -13.42 10.28
C LYS A 302 -14.01 -13.70 11.49
N ARG A 303 -13.66 -14.97 11.75
CA ARG A 303 -12.73 -15.32 12.84
C ARG A 303 -11.37 -14.63 12.67
N GLU A 304 -10.88 -14.52 11.44
CA GLU A 304 -9.63 -13.83 11.15
C GLU A 304 -9.72 -12.34 11.47
N VAL A 305 -10.77 -11.65 11.05
CA VAL A 305 -10.96 -10.22 11.34
C VAL A 305 -11.09 -9.99 12.85
N ASP A 306 -11.86 -10.84 13.56
CA ASP A 306 -12.01 -10.73 15.01
C ASP A 306 -10.66 -10.92 15.74
N ALA A 307 -9.86 -11.92 15.33
CA ALA A 307 -8.51 -12.14 15.89
C ALA A 307 -7.55 -10.99 15.57
N ALA A 308 -7.57 -10.52 14.31
CA ALA A 308 -6.74 -9.40 13.87
C ALA A 308 -7.08 -8.11 14.63
N GLN A 309 -8.36 -7.82 14.83
CA GLN A 309 -8.80 -6.67 15.62
C GLN A 309 -8.22 -6.71 17.03
N GLU A 310 -8.31 -7.85 17.74
CA GLU A 310 -7.79 -7.99 19.09
C GLU A 310 -6.26 -7.87 19.13
N GLY A 311 -5.54 -8.66 18.32
CA GLY A 311 -4.08 -8.74 18.34
C GLY A 311 -3.41 -7.46 17.86
N LEU A 312 -3.89 -6.88 16.75
CA LEU A 312 -3.32 -5.66 16.18
C LEU A 312 -3.61 -4.42 17.02
N ALA A 313 -4.78 -4.33 17.68
CA ALA A 313 -5.05 -3.26 18.64
C ALA A 313 -4.08 -3.31 19.85
N LYS A 314 -3.75 -4.52 20.34
CA LYS A 314 -2.70 -4.69 21.36
C LYS A 314 -1.33 -4.28 20.83
N ALA A 315 -0.98 -4.68 19.62
CA ALA A 315 0.29 -4.35 18.97
C ALA A 315 0.44 -2.83 18.74
N HIS A 316 -0.62 -2.14 18.32
CA HIS A 316 -0.65 -0.68 18.24
C HIS A 316 -0.39 -0.03 19.62
N LYS A 317 -1.15 -0.45 20.63
CA LYS A 317 -0.99 0.07 22.00
C LYS A 317 0.40 -0.19 22.57
N ALA A 318 1.05 -1.28 22.19
CA ALA A 318 2.42 -1.61 22.59
C ALA A 318 3.47 -0.77 21.86
N GLY A 319 3.11 -0.07 20.77
CA GLY A 319 3.98 0.83 20.03
C GLY A 319 4.67 0.22 18.80
N ILE A 320 4.18 -0.90 18.30
CA ILE A 320 4.66 -1.45 17.02
C ILE A 320 4.34 -0.44 15.90
N PRO A 321 5.31 -0.05 15.04
CA PRO A 321 5.05 0.79 13.90
C PRO A 321 4.09 0.11 12.91
N MET A 322 2.87 0.65 12.76
CA MET A 322 1.90 0.14 11.80
C MET A 322 1.84 1.04 10.57
N ILE A 323 1.88 0.42 9.41
CA ILE A 323 1.84 1.07 8.11
C ILE A 323 0.48 0.80 7.47
N CYS A 324 -0.18 1.85 7.01
CA CYS A 324 -1.39 1.74 6.22
C CYS A 324 -1.09 1.12 4.86
N GLY A 325 -1.82 0.07 4.46
CA GLY A 325 -1.69 -0.62 3.18
C GLY A 325 -2.96 -1.36 2.83
N THR A 326 -3.28 -1.52 1.54
CA THR A 326 -4.63 -1.86 1.11
C THR A 326 -4.79 -3.19 0.40
N GLU A 327 -3.71 -3.86 -0.01
CA GLU A 327 -3.78 -5.03 -0.90
C GLU A 327 -4.34 -4.70 -2.30
N SER A 328 -4.32 -3.42 -2.71
CA SER A 328 -4.91 -3.06 -4.00
C SER A 328 -4.23 -3.77 -5.17
N GLY A 329 -5.07 -4.35 -6.02
CA GLY A 329 -4.61 -5.19 -7.13
C GLY A 329 -5.60 -6.30 -7.47
N TRP A 330 -6.30 -6.81 -6.50
CA TRP A 330 -7.42 -7.73 -6.66
C TRP A 330 -8.74 -6.99 -6.89
N SER A 331 -9.73 -7.68 -7.46
CA SER A 331 -11.05 -7.09 -7.73
C SER A 331 -11.80 -6.58 -6.49
N PRO A 332 -11.62 -7.10 -5.26
CA PRO A 332 -12.21 -6.51 -4.06
C PRO A 332 -11.62 -5.17 -3.65
N VAL A 333 -10.38 -4.89 -4.08
CA VAL A 333 -9.66 -3.67 -3.77
C VAL A 333 -9.10 -3.06 -5.08
N PRO A 334 -9.97 -2.52 -5.96
CA PRO A 334 -9.54 -1.93 -7.20
C PRO A 334 -8.72 -0.65 -6.97
N TYR A 335 -7.80 -0.39 -7.90
CA TYR A 335 -6.89 0.75 -7.80
C TYR A 335 -7.62 2.10 -7.81
N GLY A 336 -7.11 3.00 -6.98
CA GLY A 336 -7.59 4.37 -6.90
C GLY A 336 -8.88 4.53 -6.12
N SER A 337 -9.35 3.50 -5.40
CA SER A 337 -10.62 3.57 -4.68
C SER A 337 -10.48 3.35 -3.17
N TRP A 338 -9.65 2.42 -2.73
CA TRP A 338 -9.62 1.96 -1.34
C TRP A 338 -8.41 2.41 -0.53
N HIS A 339 -7.47 3.16 -1.12
CA HIS A 339 -6.18 3.49 -0.49
C HIS A 339 -6.29 4.24 0.84
N ALA A 340 -7.36 4.98 1.07
CA ALA A 340 -7.60 5.68 2.32
C ALA A 340 -8.55 4.96 3.30
N TYR A 341 -9.18 3.87 2.88
CA TYR A 341 -10.14 3.14 3.72
C TYR A 341 -9.47 2.43 4.91
N GLU A 342 -8.25 1.93 4.72
CA GLU A 342 -7.49 1.32 5.81
C GLU A 342 -7.30 2.26 7.01
N MET A 343 -7.23 3.60 6.78
CA MET A 343 -7.14 4.58 7.86
C MET A 343 -8.44 4.65 8.70
N GLU A 344 -9.62 4.53 8.05
CA GLU A 344 -10.90 4.42 8.78
C GLU A 344 -10.93 3.14 9.60
N ILE A 345 -10.52 2.00 9.02
CA ILE A 345 -10.41 0.72 9.72
C ILE A 345 -9.48 0.82 10.92
N PHE A 346 -8.34 1.50 10.80
CA PHE A 346 -7.43 1.73 11.93
C PHE A 346 -8.11 2.50 13.06
N VAL A 347 -8.90 3.51 12.73
CA VAL A 347 -9.66 4.28 13.73
C VAL A 347 -10.76 3.42 14.36
N ASP A 348 -11.58 2.76 13.55
CA ASP A 348 -12.78 2.07 14.01
C ASP A 348 -12.49 0.75 14.71
N LEU A 349 -11.48 0.00 14.24
CA LEU A 349 -11.21 -1.35 14.75
C LEU A 349 -9.96 -1.46 15.63
N LEU A 350 -8.93 -0.65 15.36
CA LEU A 350 -7.64 -0.79 16.06
C LEU A 350 -7.41 0.27 17.14
N GLY A 351 -8.33 1.25 17.27
CA GLY A 351 -8.27 2.28 18.31
C GLY A 351 -7.27 3.41 18.03
N PHE A 352 -6.89 3.62 16.78
CA PHE A 352 -6.11 4.79 16.37
C PHE A 352 -6.93 6.07 16.49
N THR A 353 -6.28 7.17 16.84
CA THR A 353 -6.81 8.49 16.55
C THR A 353 -6.70 8.79 15.05
N PRO A 354 -7.54 9.70 14.48
CA PRO A 354 -7.38 10.08 13.07
C PRO A 354 -5.98 10.57 12.73
N LEU A 355 -5.31 11.27 13.64
CA LEU A 355 -3.94 11.77 13.42
C LEU A 355 -2.91 10.64 13.37
N GLU A 356 -3.04 9.61 14.21
CA GLU A 356 -2.21 8.40 14.16
C GLU A 356 -2.46 7.62 12.87
N ALA A 357 -3.71 7.51 12.41
CA ALA A 357 -4.04 6.88 11.15
C ALA A 357 -3.43 7.64 9.95
N ILE A 358 -3.48 8.97 9.94
CA ILE A 358 -2.79 9.80 8.93
C ILE A 358 -1.27 9.58 9.00
N ASN A 359 -0.69 9.54 10.20
CA ASN A 359 0.73 9.28 10.38
C ASN A 359 1.14 7.89 9.84
N SER A 360 0.29 6.87 10.02
CA SER A 360 0.53 5.52 9.49
C SER A 360 0.50 5.44 7.97
N ALA A 361 -0.22 6.36 7.30
CA ALA A 361 -0.30 6.49 5.85
C ALA A 361 0.64 7.59 5.29
N THR A 362 1.49 8.16 6.12
CA THR A 362 2.43 9.22 5.74
C THR A 362 3.81 8.98 6.33
N LEU A 363 4.17 9.61 7.46
CA LEU A 363 5.53 9.55 8.01
C LEU A 363 5.95 8.14 8.44
N THR A 364 5.08 7.39 9.13
CA THR A 364 5.41 6.02 9.55
C THR A 364 5.60 5.10 8.35
N ALA A 365 4.77 5.25 7.30
CA ALA A 365 4.90 4.45 6.08
C ALA A 365 6.21 4.68 5.32
N THR A 366 6.92 5.79 5.55
CA THR A 366 8.22 6.01 4.91
C THR A 366 9.26 4.95 5.28
N LYS A 367 9.07 4.25 6.38
CA LYS A 367 9.99 3.21 6.86
C LYS A 367 10.09 2.03 5.89
N CYS A 368 9.03 1.69 5.15
CA CYS A 368 9.08 0.65 4.10
C CYS A 368 9.66 1.16 2.77
N LEU A 369 9.89 2.47 2.62
CA LEU A 369 10.40 3.10 1.39
C LEU A 369 11.90 3.42 1.49
N LYS A 370 12.73 2.42 1.78
CA LYS A 370 14.16 2.57 2.14
C LYS A 370 14.94 3.51 1.19
N ALA A 371 14.69 3.44 -0.12
CA ALA A 371 15.45 4.21 -1.11
C ALA A 371 15.17 5.72 -1.06
N PHE A 372 13.94 6.13 -0.76
CA PHE A 372 13.51 7.54 -0.83
C PHE A 372 12.63 7.99 0.36
N GLY A 373 12.35 7.15 1.33
CA GLY A 373 11.47 7.44 2.46
C GLY A 373 11.84 8.72 3.22
N LYS A 374 13.14 9.05 3.32
CA LYS A 374 13.60 10.28 3.97
C LYS A 374 13.17 11.57 3.24
N LYS A 375 12.65 11.45 2.00
CA LYS A 375 12.25 12.60 1.15
C LYS A 375 10.75 12.80 1.06
N VAL A 376 9.92 11.87 1.56
CA VAL A 376 8.46 11.89 1.45
C VAL A 376 7.77 11.77 2.81
N GLY A 377 6.45 11.80 2.87
CA GLY A 377 5.62 11.47 4.02
C GLY A 377 5.58 12.51 5.15
N LYS A 378 6.24 13.66 4.98
CA LYS A 378 6.19 14.79 5.91
C LYS A 378 6.28 16.10 5.15
N LEU A 379 5.51 17.10 5.57
CA LEU A 379 5.69 18.47 5.09
C LEU A 379 6.82 19.13 5.89
N GLU A 380 8.00 19.17 5.28
CA GLU A 380 9.22 19.72 5.88
C GLU A 380 10.15 20.26 4.79
N ALA A 381 10.82 21.38 5.04
CA ALA A 381 11.76 21.95 4.07
C ALA A 381 12.84 20.95 3.64
N GLY A 382 13.11 20.87 2.34
CA GLY A 382 14.06 19.95 1.72
C GLY A 382 13.50 18.55 1.39
N ARG A 383 12.24 18.26 1.72
CA ARG A 383 11.54 17.07 1.25
C ARG A 383 10.86 17.33 -0.10
N TYR A 384 10.47 16.27 -0.80
CA TYR A 384 9.70 16.43 -2.03
C TYR A 384 8.33 17.08 -1.75
N ALA A 385 7.90 17.93 -2.67
CA ALA A 385 6.58 18.54 -2.68
C ALA A 385 5.54 17.52 -3.18
N ASP A 386 5.44 16.41 -2.46
CA ASP A 386 4.39 15.40 -2.61
C ASP A 386 3.28 15.77 -1.62
N ILE A 387 2.22 16.45 -2.11
CA ILE A 387 1.24 17.15 -1.27
C ILE A 387 -0.18 16.77 -1.72
N LEU A 388 -1.05 16.49 -0.75
CA LEU A 388 -2.49 16.36 -0.93
C LEU A 388 -3.19 17.58 -0.33
N VAL A 389 -4.09 18.20 -1.10
CA VAL A 389 -5.01 19.24 -0.62
C VAL A 389 -6.41 18.71 -0.66
N VAL A 390 -7.05 18.61 0.50
CA VAL A 390 -8.39 18.06 0.66
C VAL A 390 -9.36 19.07 1.25
N ASN A 391 -10.57 19.16 0.67
CA ASN A 391 -11.65 19.97 1.18
C ASN A 391 -12.28 19.28 2.40
N GLY A 392 -11.92 19.75 3.59
CA GLY A 392 -12.33 19.19 4.88
C GLY A 392 -11.21 19.08 5.89
N ASN A 393 -11.53 18.52 7.06
CA ASN A 393 -10.60 18.28 8.15
C ASN A 393 -10.49 16.76 8.44
N PRO A 394 -9.47 16.06 7.91
CA PRO A 394 -9.34 14.62 8.12
C PRO A 394 -9.01 14.23 9.56
N VAL A 395 -8.64 15.17 10.42
CA VAL A 395 -8.46 14.91 11.86
C VAL A 395 -9.80 14.86 12.60
N GLU A 396 -10.84 15.53 12.08
CA GLU A 396 -12.20 15.45 12.59
C GLU A 396 -13.02 14.34 11.92
N ASP A 397 -12.84 14.15 10.62
CA ASP A 397 -13.50 13.12 9.81
C ASP A 397 -12.49 12.48 8.84
N ILE A 398 -11.96 11.34 9.22
CA ILE A 398 -10.96 10.63 8.39
C ILE A 398 -11.53 10.20 7.04
N THR A 399 -12.86 10.04 6.91
CA THR A 399 -13.51 9.56 5.69
C THR A 399 -13.44 10.56 4.53
N VAL A 400 -13.12 11.84 4.79
CA VAL A 400 -12.92 12.83 3.73
C VAL A 400 -11.78 12.45 2.78
N LEU A 401 -10.79 11.68 3.27
CA LEU A 401 -9.67 11.19 2.47
C LEU A 401 -10.06 10.10 1.47
N GLN A 402 -11.23 9.50 1.61
CA GLN A 402 -11.75 8.47 0.69
C GLN A 402 -12.52 9.10 -0.47
N LYS A 403 -12.88 10.38 -0.38
CA LYS A 403 -13.73 11.09 -1.34
C LYS A 403 -12.86 11.90 -2.30
N LYS A 404 -12.47 11.31 -3.44
CA LYS A 404 -11.62 11.99 -4.45
C LYS A 404 -12.23 13.30 -4.96
N SER A 405 -13.55 13.43 -4.94
CA SER A 405 -14.28 14.67 -5.28
C SER A 405 -13.96 15.83 -4.32
N LEU A 406 -13.38 15.52 -3.14
CA LEU A 406 -12.91 16.53 -2.18
C LEU A 406 -11.43 16.89 -2.37
N PHE A 407 -10.71 16.29 -3.32
CA PHE A 407 -9.32 16.61 -3.59
C PHE A 407 -9.24 17.83 -4.52
N ASP A 408 -8.82 18.97 -4.00
CA ASP A 408 -8.58 20.16 -4.80
C ASP A 408 -7.27 20.04 -5.59
N TYR A 409 -6.22 19.46 -4.97
CA TYR A 409 -4.93 19.22 -5.60
C TYR A 409 -4.27 17.95 -5.06
N VAL A 410 -3.60 17.24 -5.95
CA VAL A 410 -2.53 16.29 -5.65
C VAL A 410 -1.28 16.81 -6.35
N PHE A 411 -0.19 17.04 -5.61
CA PHE A 411 1.10 17.37 -6.17
C PHE A 411 2.04 16.19 -5.98
N LYS A 412 2.82 15.89 -7.01
CA LYS A 412 3.96 14.96 -6.92
C LYS A 412 5.21 15.66 -7.42
N GLY A 413 6.18 15.86 -6.54
CA GLY A 413 7.37 16.64 -6.87
C GLY A 413 7.04 18.06 -7.33
N GLY A 414 6.05 18.72 -6.69
CA GLY A 414 5.59 20.07 -7.02
C GLY A 414 4.74 20.21 -8.29
N GLU A 415 4.61 19.15 -9.10
CA GLU A 415 3.76 19.14 -10.28
C GLU A 415 2.35 18.70 -9.92
N ALA A 416 1.35 19.48 -10.38
CA ALA A 416 -0.05 19.15 -10.16
C ALA A 416 -0.47 17.95 -11.00
N VAL A 417 -1.07 16.96 -10.35
CA VAL A 417 -1.60 15.75 -10.99
C VAL A 417 -2.91 16.06 -11.69
N ASP A 418 -3.06 15.58 -12.91
CA ASP A 418 -4.36 15.61 -13.62
C ASP A 418 -5.35 14.67 -12.94
N LEU A 419 -6.36 15.23 -12.24
CA LEU A 419 -7.38 14.50 -11.51
C LEU A 419 -8.57 14.07 -12.40
N THR A 420 -8.53 14.30 -13.70
CA THR A 420 -9.57 13.84 -14.61
C THR A 420 -9.75 12.32 -14.50
N PRO A 421 -10.97 11.82 -14.19
CA PRO A 421 -11.19 10.38 -14.03
C PRO A 421 -10.75 9.58 -15.25
N GLN A 422 -10.11 8.45 -15.00
CA GLN A 422 -9.76 7.54 -16.08
C GLN A 422 -11.00 6.78 -16.55
N PRO A 423 -11.13 6.54 -17.87
CA PRO A 423 -12.21 5.70 -18.37
C PRO A 423 -12.09 4.28 -17.80
N PRO A 424 -13.22 3.60 -17.56
CA PRO A 424 -13.20 2.21 -17.14
C PRO A 424 -12.53 1.34 -18.21
N VAL A 425 -11.63 0.45 -17.78
CA VAL A 425 -10.95 -0.50 -18.66
C VAL A 425 -11.57 -1.86 -18.45
N GLN A 426 -11.98 -2.49 -19.54
CA GLN A 426 -12.48 -3.87 -19.50
C GLN A 426 -11.34 -4.83 -19.17
N GLN A 427 -11.66 -5.90 -18.46
CA GLN A 427 -10.73 -7.00 -18.25
C GLN A 427 -10.41 -7.68 -19.60
N TYR A 428 -9.19 -8.20 -19.73
CA TYR A 428 -8.74 -8.84 -20.99
C TYR A 428 -9.60 -10.05 -21.34
N TYR A 429 -9.87 -10.89 -20.34
CA TYR A 429 -10.80 -12.02 -20.48
C TYR A 429 -12.16 -11.68 -19.92
N PHE A 430 -13.16 -11.81 -20.78
CA PHE A 430 -14.53 -11.44 -20.50
C PHE A 430 -15.21 -12.27 -19.43
N GLU A 431 -16.42 -11.86 -19.11
CA GLU A 431 -17.37 -12.34 -18.11
C GLU A 431 -17.54 -13.86 -17.95
N LYS A 432 -16.98 -14.70 -18.84
CA LYS A 432 -17.12 -16.16 -18.78
C LYS A 432 -16.35 -16.82 -17.63
N HIS A 433 -15.33 -16.16 -17.10
CA HIS A 433 -14.47 -16.66 -16.01
C HIS A 433 -14.77 -15.97 -14.68
N LYS A 434 -16.04 -15.93 -14.32
CA LYS A 434 -16.53 -15.31 -13.09
C LYS A 434 -16.32 -16.23 -11.91
N ILE A 435 -15.14 -16.28 -11.32
CA ILE A 435 -14.92 -17.21 -10.22
C ILE A 435 -15.12 -16.55 -8.87
N PHE A 436 -14.62 -15.37 -8.63
CA PHE A 436 -14.61 -14.82 -7.28
C PHE A 436 -15.61 -13.71 -7.04
N LEU A 437 -15.49 -12.62 -7.73
CA LEU A 437 -16.04 -11.35 -7.28
C LEU A 437 -16.55 -10.50 -8.45
N ASN A 438 -17.18 -11.06 -9.37
CA ASN A 438 -18.03 -10.52 -10.48
C ASN A 438 -18.00 -9.00 -10.72
N GLY A 439 -16.94 -8.28 -10.37
CA GLY A 439 -16.88 -6.83 -10.51
C GLY A 439 -17.98 -6.10 -9.73
N ARG A 440 -18.49 -6.70 -8.63
CA ARG A 440 -19.58 -6.15 -7.81
C ARG A 440 -19.12 -5.06 -6.86
N PHE A 441 -17.82 -4.95 -6.64
CA PHE A 441 -17.27 -3.93 -5.77
C PHE A 441 -17.21 -2.59 -6.50
N ARG A 442 -17.99 -1.66 -6.03
CA ARG A 442 -17.91 -0.26 -6.44
C ARG A 442 -17.70 0.57 -5.20
N TYR A 443 -16.76 1.48 -5.29
CA TYR A 443 -16.58 2.49 -4.28
C TYR A 443 -17.68 3.55 -4.46
N ASP A 444 -18.41 3.85 -3.39
CA ASP A 444 -19.36 4.97 -3.33
C ASP A 444 -18.73 6.12 -2.53
N GLU A 445 -18.31 7.16 -3.23
CA GLU A 445 -17.69 8.34 -2.61
C GLU A 445 -18.63 9.03 -1.61
N SER A 446 -19.96 8.95 -1.81
CA SER A 446 -20.92 9.59 -0.92
C SER A 446 -20.99 8.94 0.46
N LEU A 447 -20.73 7.64 0.51
CA LEU A 447 -20.72 6.85 1.75
C LEU A 447 -19.33 6.72 2.35
N GLY A 448 -18.28 7.08 1.60
CA GLY A 448 -16.89 6.83 1.99
C GLY A 448 -16.54 5.34 2.11
N ARG A 449 -17.30 4.46 1.47
CA ARG A 449 -17.09 3.01 1.50
C ARG A 449 -17.60 2.35 0.23
N GLY A 450 -17.17 1.10 0.00
CA GLY A 450 -17.66 0.30 -1.10
C GLY A 450 -19.11 -0.13 -0.91
N VAL A 451 -19.83 -0.14 -2.00
CA VAL A 451 -21.16 -0.74 -2.08
C VAL A 451 -21.17 -1.86 -3.10
N LEU A 452 -21.97 -2.89 -2.84
CA LEU A 452 -22.26 -3.91 -3.81
C LEU A 452 -22.91 -3.27 -5.04
N GLY A 453 -22.28 -3.36 -6.20
CA GLY A 453 -22.93 -2.97 -7.45
C GLY A 453 -24.16 -3.83 -7.69
N LYS A 454 -25.31 -3.19 -7.92
CA LYS A 454 -26.54 -3.88 -8.40
C LYS A 454 -26.38 -4.33 -9.84
#